data_74182727c9c3d2f37070520a43cc30d4
#
_entry.id   74182727c9c3d2f37070520a43cc30d4
#
_cell.length_a   1.000
_cell.length_b   1.000
_cell.length_c   1.000
_cell.angle_alpha   90.00
_cell.angle_beta   90.00
_cell.angle_gamma   90.00
#
_symmetry.space_group_name_H-M   'P 1'
#
loop_
_entity.id
_entity.type
_entity.pdbx_description
1 polymer ?
#
loop_
_entity_poly.entity_id
_entity_poly.type
_entity_poly.pdbx_seq_one_letter_code
_entity_poly.pdbx_strand_id
1 'polypeptide(L)'
;MSKNVVITGASSGIGAALAQAFASKGYNLGLAARRIDKLETLAKQLEESYHVRVAVTTLDVQEDSTIAPALNRLAQALGQIDIVVANAGITGVRRSGSGDISIDKAIMQTNLIGAIATLDAATKLFLAQGHGHLVGMSSFSAFSPLPG
;
A
#
# COMPACT_ATOMS: atom_id res chain seq x y z
N MET A 1 3.66 -23.60 0.38
CA MET A 1 2.55 -22.69 0.71
C MET A 1 2.72 -21.39 -0.08
N SER A 2 1.63 -20.84 -0.64
CA SER A 2 1.70 -19.56 -1.33
C SER A 2 2.03 -18.45 -0.33
N LYS A 3 2.91 -17.52 -0.69
CA LYS A 3 3.22 -16.34 0.13
C LYS A 3 2.12 -15.28 -0.01
N ASN A 4 1.96 -14.47 1.01
CA ASN A 4 0.93 -13.44 1.10
C ASN A 4 1.60 -12.05 1.10
N VAL A 5 1.18 -11.16 0.21
CA VAL A 5 1.70 -9.80 0.12
C VAL A 5 0.57 -8.78 0.33
N VAL A 6 0.81 -7.79 1.17
CA VAL A 6 -0.08 -6.65 1.36
C VAL A 6 0.49 -5.43 0.64
N ILE A 7 -0.37 -4.72 -0.09
CA ILE A 7 0.00 -3.52 -0.86
C ILE A 7 -0.93 -2.38 -0.48
N THR A 8 -0.39 -1.29 0.06
CA THR A 8 -1.15 -0.05 0.29
C THR A 8 -1.21 0.80 -0.97
N GLY A 9 -2.29 1.54 -1.18
CA GLY A 9 -2.50 2.33 -2.39
C GLY A 9 -2.75 1.48 -3.65
N ALA A 10 -3.29 0.26 -3.48
CA ALA A 10 -3.43 -0.73 -4.55
C ALA A 10 -4.56 -0.43 -5.56
N SER A 11 -5.38 0.60 -5.34
CA SER A 11 -6.55 0.86 -6.19
C SER A 11 -6.25 1.43 -7.59
N SER A 12 -4.99 1.76 -7.90
CA SER A 12 -4.58 2.28 -9.22
C SER A 12 -3.06 2.35 -9.36
N GLY A 13 -2.59 2.69 -10.56
CA GLY A 13 -1.18 3.00 -10.85
C GLY A 13 -0.21 1.89 -10.47
N ILE A 14 0.89 2.25 -9.81
CA ILE A 14 1.97 1.32 -9.43
C ILE A 14 1.43 0.21 -8.50
N GLY A 15 0.57 0.55 -7.53
CA GLY A 15 0.04 -0.42 -6.59
C GLY A 15 -0.82 -1.50 -7.28
N ALA A 16 -1.65 -1.14 -8.24
CA ALA A 16 -2.43 -2.11 -9.03
C ALA A 16 -1.53 -2.97 -9.93
N ALA A 17 -0.50 -2.36 -10.56
CA ALA A 17 0.47 -3.10 -11.37
C ALA A 17 1.30 -4.09 -10.53
N LEU A 18 1.70 -3.70 -9.32
CA LEU A 18 2.36 -4.59 -8.36
C LEU A 18 1.44 -5.76 -7.96
N ALA A 19 0.17 -5.48 -7.67
CA ALA A 19 -0.80 -6.53 -7.34
C ALA A 19 -0.89 -7.57 -8.47
N GLN A 20 -0.98 -7.13 -9.72
CA GLN A 20 -0.98 -8.02 -10.88
C GLN A 20 0.33 -8.80 -11.02
N ALA A 21 1.48 -8.16 -10.82
CA ALA A 21 2.78 -8.81 -10.90
C ALA A 21 2.97 -9.89 -9.81
N PHE A 22 2.53 -9.63 -8.58
CA PHE A 22 2.56 -10.63 -7.51
C PHE A 22 1.57 -11.77 -7.76
N ALA A 23 0.33 -11.47 -8.20
CA ALA A 23 -0.67 -12.48 -8.53
C ALA A 23 -0.17 -13.44 -9.62
N SER A 24 0.46 -12.91 -10.69
CA SER A 24 1.03 -13.74 -11.77
C SER A 24 2.15 -14.68 -11.32
N LYS A 25 2.70 -14.46 -10.14
CA LYS A 25 3.70 -15.34 -9.50
C LYS A 25 3.09 -16.24 -8.40
N GLY A 26 1.76 -16.30 -8.30
CA GLY A 26 1.05 -17.17 -7.37
C GLY A 26 1.01 -16.68 -5.92
N TYR A 27 1.26 -15.39 -5.67
CA TYR A 27 1.09 -14.79 -4.34
C TYR A 27 -0.39 -14.51 -4.07
N ASN A 28 -0.85 -14.78 -2.85
CA ASN A 28 -2.10 -14.22 -2.37
C ASN A 28 -1.92 -12.75 -2.00
N LEU A 29 -2.99 -11.98 -2.09
CA LEU A 29 -2.91 -10.52 -2.00
C LEU A 29 -3.81 -9.96 -0.90
N GLY A 30 -3.28 -9.01 -0.14
CA GLY A 30 -4.03 -8.08 0.68
C GLY A 30 -3.96 -6.69 0.05
N LEU A 31 -5.06 -6.18 -0.44
CA LEU A 31 -5.11 -4.88 -1.11
C LEU A 31 -5.78 -3.84 -0.22
N ALA A 32 -5.10 -2.73 0.02
CA ALA A 32 -5.58 -1.66 0.88
C ALA A 32 -5.54 -0.30 0.16
N ALA A 33 -6.65 0.43 0.17
CA ALA A 33 -6.76 1.79 -0.35
C ALA A 33 -8.08 2.44 0.09
N ARG A 34 -8.25 3.74 -0.19
CA ARG A 34 -9.48 4.47 0.13
C ARG A 34 -10.68 4.05 -0.74
N ARG A 35 -10.46 3.66 -2.00
CA ARG A 35 -11.50 3.34 -2.99
C ARG A 35 -11.75 1.84 -2.99
N ILE A 36 -12.65 1.39 -2.12
CA ILE A 36 -12.94 -0.03 -1.95
C ILE A 36 -13.55 -0.65 -3.22
N ASP A 37 -14.42 0.07 -3.92
CA ASP A 37 -15.03 -0.34 -5.19
C ASP A 37 -13.99 -0.77 -6.25
N LYS A 38 -12.91 0.01 -6.36
CA LYS A 38 -11.80 -0.31 -7.27
C LYS A 38 -10.98 -1.51 -6.80
N LEU A 39 -10.82 -1.68 -5.49
CA LEU A 39 -10.12 -2.84 -4.95
C LEU A 39 -10.90 -4.13 -5.19
N GLU A 40 -12.22 -4.11 -4.98
CA GLU A 40 -13.10 -5.25 -5.23
C GLU A 40 -13.11 -5.66 -6.71
N THR A 41 -13.17 -4.68 -7.62
CA THR A 41 -13.06 -4.93 -9.05
C THR A 41 -11.72 -5.56 -9.41
N LEU A 42 -10.62 -5.01 -8.91
CA LEU A 42 -9.27 -5.54 -9.14
C LEU A 42 -9.11 -6.95 -8.53
N ALA A 43 -9.61 -7.16 -7.31
CA ALA A 43 -9.55 -8.45 -6.63
C ALA A 43 -10.22 -9.55 -7.47
N LYS A 44 -11.45 -9.32 -7.94
CA LYS A 44 -12.17 -10.26 -8.80
C LYS A 44 -11.37 -10.60 -10.07
N GLN A 45 -10.82 -9.60 -10.76
CA GLN A 45 -10.00 -9.81 -11.95
C GLN A 45 -8.77 -10.68 -11.66
N LEU A 46 -8.08 -10.44 -10.52
CA LEU A 46 -6.88 -11.18 -10.15
C LEU A 46 -7.19 -12.62 -9.74
N GLU A 47 -8.27 -12.84 -9.02
CA GLU A 47 -8.74 -14.17 -8.63
C GLU A 47 -9.13 -15.01 -9.85
N GLU A 48 -9.88 -14.42 -10.79
CA GLU A 48 -10.29 -15.08 -12.04
C GLU A 48 -9.09 -15.41 -12.95
N SER A 49 -8.11 -14.49 -13.05
CA SER A 49 -6.99 -14.64 -13.99
C SER A 49 -5.85 -15.50 -13.45
N TYR A 50 -5.59 -15.48 -12.14
CA TYR A 50 -4.40 -16.11 -11.56
C TYR A 50 -4.69 -17.18 -10.51
N HIS A 51 -5.97 -17.40 -10.16
CA HIS A 51 -6.40 -18.39 -9.16
C HIS A 51 -5.73 -18.21 -7.78
N VAL A 52 -5.47 -16.96 -7.39
CA VAL A 52 -4.93 -16.57 -6.09
C VAL A 52 -6.06 -16.05 -5.19
N ARG A 53 -5.85 -16.02 -3.87
CA ARG A 53 -6.79 -15.39 -2.93
C ARG A 53 -6.48 -13.90 -2.84
N VAL A 54 -7.52 -13.06 -2.85
CA VAL A 54 -7.39 -11.62 -2.69
C VAL A 54 -8.31 -11.11 -1.58
N ALA A 55 -7.74 -10.56 -0.53
CA ALA A 55 -8.48 -9.85 0.52
C ALA A 55 -8.35 -8.33 0.29
N VAL A 56 -9.44 -7.60 0.52
CA VAL A 56 -9.46 -6.14 0.36
C VAL A 56 -9.88 -5.45 1.65
N THR A 57 -9.36 -4.25 1.88
CA THR A 57 -9.79 -3.41 3.01
C THR A 57 -9.67 -1.93 2.67
N THR A 58 -10.59 -1.13 3.20
CA THR A 58 -10.45 0.33 3.16
C THR A 58 -9.32 0.77 4.07
N LEU A 59 -8.44 1.65 3.56
CA LEU A 59 -7.36 2.26 4.32
C LEU A 59 -7.06 3.65 3.78
N ASP A 60 -7.05 4.65 4.66
CA ASP A 60 -6.39 5.92 4.44
C ASP A 60 -5.13 5.99 5.31
N VAL A 61 -3.96 6.02 4.68
CA VAL A 61 -2.67 6.07 5.41
C VAL A 61 -2.42 7.42 6.09
N GLN A 62 -3.26 8.43 5.88
CA GLN A 62 -3.22 9.69 6.63
C GLN A 62 -3.83 9.54 8.03
N GLU A 63 -4.59 8.47 8.27
CA GLU A 63 -5.27 8.16 9.52
C GLU A 63 -4.55 7.03 10.25
N ASP A 64 -3.52 7.36 11.02
CA ASP A 64 -2.60 6.40 11.67
C ASP A 64 -3.33 5.30 12.45
N SER A 65 -4.44 5.65 13.13
CA SER A 65 -5.24 4.71 13.93
C SER A 65 -5.91 3.61 13.11
N THR A 66 -6.03 3.78 11.80
CA THR A 66 -6.69 2.80 10.89
C THR A 66 -5.73 1.78 10.30
N ILE A 67 -4.42 2.04 10.32
CA ILE A 67 -3.41 1.24 9.64
C ILE A 67 -3.26 -0.14 10.26
N ALA A 68 -2.95 -0.21 11.56
CA ALA A 68 -2.78 -1.47 12.25
C ALA A 68 -4.05 -2.36 12.20
N PRO A 69 -5.27 -1.83 12.45
CA PRO A 69 -6.50 -2.59 12.25
C PRO A 69 -6.68 -3.12 10.81
N ALA A 70 -6.31 -2.35 9.79
CA ALA A 70 -6.39 -2.78 8.39
C ALA A 70 -5.44 -3.95 8.11
N LEU A 71 -4.17 -3.85 8.54
CA LEU A 71 -3.19 -4.93 8.40
C LEU A 71 -3.63 -6.20 9.13
N ASN A 72 -4.18 -6.06 10.34
CA ASN A 72 -4.69 -7.20 11.12
C ASN A 72 -5.87 -7.88 10.42
N ARG A 73 -6.81 -7.14 9.83
CA ARG A 73 -7.91 -7.72 9.05
C ARG A 73 -7.39 -8.52 7.85
N LEU A 74 -6.40 -7.98 7.13
CA LEU A 74 -5.79 -8.68 6.00
C LEU A 74 -5.01 -9.93 6.46
N ALA A 75 -4.29 -9.85 7.58
CA ALA A 75 -3.61 -11.01 8.17
C ALA A 75 -4.60 -12.11 8.57
N GLN A 76 -5.73 -11.76 9.18
CA GLN A 76 -6.79 -12.73 9.52
C GLN A 76 -7.38 -13.38 8.27
N ALA A 77 -7.62 -12.63 7.20
CA ALA A 77 -8.19 -13.15 5.97
C ALA A 77 -7.22 -14.07 5.20
N LEU A 78 -5.92 -13.78 5.24
CA LEU A 78 -4.88 -14.52 4.51
C LEU A 78 -4.19 -15.61 5.35
N GLY A 79 -4.30 -15.55 6.68
CA GLY A 79 -3.64 -16.44 7.65
C GLY A 79 -2.32 -15.89 8.19
N GLN A 80 -1.54 -15.20 7.40
CA GLN A 80 -0.30 -14.47 7.75
C GLN A 80 0.03 -13.46 6.64
N ILE A 81 1.02 -12.61 6.86
CA ILE A 81 1.54 -11.68 5.84
C ILE A 81 3.06 -11.91 5.74
N ASP A 82 3.57 -12.19 4.54
CA ASP A 82 5.00 -12.38 4.31
C ASP A 82 5.69 -11.08 3.87
N ILE A 83 4.97 -10.22 3.14
CA ILE A 83 5.49 -8.97 2.58
C ILE A 83 4.47 -7.85 2.80
N VAL A 84 4.93 -6.69 3.25
CA VAL A 84 4.14 -5.45 3.23
C VAL A 84 4.84 -4.43 2.34
N VAL A 85 4.11 -3.92 1.35
CA VAL A 85 4.56 -2.86 0.43
C VAL A 85 3.85 -1.55 0.80
N ALA A 86 4.57 -0.64 1.44
CA ALA A 86 4.12 0.73 1.69
C ALA A 86 4.27 1.53 0.38
N ASN A 87 3.21 1.47 -0.45
CA ASN A 87 3.17 2.07 -1.78
C ASN A 87 2.19 3.25 -1.88
N ALA A 88 1.27 3.41 -0.93
CA ALA A 88 0.32 4.52 -0.96
C ALA A 88 1.05 5.85 -1.10
N GLY A 89 0.66 6.64 -2.10
CA GLY A 89 1.27 7.93 -2.38
C GLY A 89 0.38 8.77 -3.28
N ILE A 90 0.58 10.06 -3.18
CA ILE A 90 -0.05 11.06 -4.04
C ILE A 90 1.02 11.96 -4.64
N THR A 91 0.68 12.61 -5.74
CA THR A 91 1.48 13.67 -6.35
C THR A 91 0.61 14.90 -6.57
N GLY A 92 1.23 16.04 -6.72
CA GLY A 92 0.53 17.27 -7.04
C GLY A 92 1.53 18.31 -7.55
N VAL A 93 1.02 19.28 -8.28
CA VAL A 93 1.80 20.41 -8.79
C VAL A 93 1.18 21.69 -8.26
N ARG A 94 2.02 22.57 -7.74
CA ARG A 94 1.64 23.95 -7.41
C ARG A 94 2.64 24.95 -7.95
N ARG A 95 2.21 26.17 -8.09
CA ARG A 95 3.13 27.26 -8.43
C ARG A 95 3.94 27.64 -7.18
N SER A 96 5.26 27.57 -7.27
CA SER A 96 6.17 28.03 -6.21
C SER A 96 5.89 29.50 -5.86
N GLY A 97 5.88 29.83 -4.54
CA GLY A 97 5.60 31.18 -4.07
C GLY A 97 4.11 31.58 -4.07
N SER A 98 3.19 30.62 -4.30
CA SER A 98 1.73 30.88 -4.22
C SER A 98 1.22 31.22 -2.82
N GLY A 99 1.98 30.90 -1.77
CA GLY A 99 1.55 31.00 -0.37
C GLY A 99 0.67 29.82 0.12
N ASP A 100 0.14 29.01 -0.78
CA ASP A 100 -0.62 27.82 -0.43
C ASP A 100 0.29 26.58 -0.46
N ILE A 101 0.47 25.94 0.69
CA ILE A 101 1.27 24.73 0.87
C ILE A 101 0.41 23.49 1.19
N SER A 102 -0.90 23.55 0.94
CA SER A 102 -1.84 22.46 1.28
C SER A 102 -1.48 21.15 0.59
N ILE A 103 -1.14 21.21 -0.69
CA ILE A 103 -0.74 20.01 -1.45
C ILE A 103 0.59 19.43 -0.95
N ASP A 104 1.56 20.28 -0.59
CA ASP A 104 2.83 19.78 -0.05
C ASP A 104 2.62 19.07 1.28
N LYS A 105 1.76 19.64 2.16
CA LYS A 105 1.39 18.99 3.42
C LYS A 105 0.72 17.63 3.18
N ALA A 106 -0.21 17.56 2.23
CA ALA A 106 -0.89 16.31 1.89
C ALA A 106 0.09 15.26 1.34
N ILE A 107 1.04 15.67 0.49
CA ILE A 107 2.10 14.80 -0.03
C ILE A 107 2.97 14.28 1.11
N MET A 108 3.45 15.14 2.01
CA MET A 108 4.26 14.73 3.16
C MET A 108 3.49 13.79 4.09
N GLN A 109 2.22 14.09 4.38
CA GLN A 109 1.38 13.28 5.23
C GLN A 109 1.15 11.88 4.63
N THR A 110 0.87 11.80 3.33
CA THR A 110 0.61 10.51 2.67
C THR A 110 1.90 9.74 2.39
N ASN A 111 2.86 10.38 1.69
CA ASN A 111 4.01 9.67 1.13
C ASN A 111 5.12 9.41 2.14
N LEU A 112 5.23 10.23 3.20
CA LEU A 112 6.23 10.06 4.23
C LEU A 112 5.63 9.52 5.52
N ILE A 113 4.73 10.29 6.16
CA ILE A 113 4.20 9.91 7.48
C ILE A 113 3.37 8.61 7.35
N GLY A 114 2.48 8.53 6.37
CA GLY A 114 1.68 7.33 6.11
C GLY A 114 2.52 6.09 5.77
N ALA A 115 3.64 6.27 5.05
CA ALA A 115 4.57 5.17 4.77
C ALA A 115 5.29 4.70 6.06
N ILE A 116 5.80 5.64 6.89
CA ILE A 116 6.42 5.32 8.17
C ILE A 116 5.44 4.57 9.07
N ALA A 117 4.21 5.08 9.22
CA ALA A 117 3.19 4.45 10.06
C ALA A 117 2.80 3.05 9.55
N THR A 118 2.72 2.86 8.22
CA THR A 118 2.48 1.55 7.60
C THR A 118 3.61 0.57 7.92
N LEU A 119 4.87 0.99 7.78
CA LEU A 119 6.02 0.15 8.05
C LEU A 119 6.17 -0.17 9.54
N ASP A 120 5.87 0.78 10.46
CA ASP A 120 5.87 0.54 11.90
C ASP A 120 4.80 -0.49 12.31
N ALA A 121 3.58 -0.32 11.81
CA ALA A 121 2.49 -1.28 12.06
C ALA A 121 2.81 -2.68 11.51
N ALA A 122 3.40 -2.76 10.32
CA ALA A 122 3.85 -4.03 9.73
C ALA A 122 5.00 -4.65 10.53
N THR A 123 5.93 -3.83 11.05
CA THR A 123 7.03 -4.31 11.91
C THR A 123 6.48 -4.99 13.17
N LYS A 124 5.50 -4.39 13.85
CA LYS A 124 4.86 -4.99 15.03
C LYS A 124 4.23 -6.33 14.70
N LEU A 125 3.53 -6.44 13.56
CA LEU A 125 2.94 -7.69 13.10
C LEU A 125 4.02 -8.74 12.82
N PHE A 126 5.09 -8.39 12.13
CA PHE A 126 6.20 -9.29 11.77
C PHE A 126 7.01 -9.75 12.98
N LEU A 127 7.20 -8.88 13.98
CA LEU A 127 7.82 -9.29 15.24
C LEU A 127 6.98 -10.33 15.98
N ALA A 128 5.65 -10.18 15.98
CA ALA A 128 4.75 -11.15 16.60
C ALA A 128 4.72 -12.49 15.88
N GLN A 129 4.83 -12.51 14.54
CA GLN A 129 4.84 -13.77 13.74
C GLN A 129 6.24 -14.34 13.50
N GLY A 130 7.31 -13.63 13.87
CA GLY A 130 8.70 -14.10 13.79
C GLY A 130 9.36 -13.97 12.41
N HIS A 131 8.67 -13.48 11.40
CA HIS A 131 9.20 -13.26 10.05
C HIS A 131 8.41 -12.19 9.30
N GLY A 132 8.99 -11.65 8.22
CA GLY A 132 8.35 -10.73 7.30
C GLY A 132 9.35 -9.91 6.49
N HIS A 133 8.88 -9.28 5.44
CA HIS A 133 9.67 -8.42 4.57
C HIS A 133 8.95 -7.07 4.38
N LEU A 134 9.62 -5.98 4.70
CA LEU A 134 9.14 -4.61 4.53
C LEU A 134 9.66 -4.03 3.23
N VAL A 135 8.78 -3.41 2.46
CA VAL A 135 9.13 -2.70 1.22
C VAL A 135 8.56 -1.27 1.29
N GLY A 136 9.42 -0.28 1.25
CA GLY A 136 9.05 1.13 1.12
C GLY A 136 9.23 1.60 -0.33
N MET A 137 8.18 2.17 -0.92
CA MET A 137 8.28 2.77 -2.25
C MET A 137 8.89 4.17 -2.14
N SER A 138 9.96 4.41 -2.88
CA SER A 138 10.60 5.72 -3.02
C SER A 138 10.43 6.24 -4.46
N SER A 139 11.06 7.33 -4.77
CA SER A 139 11.01 7.96 -6.10
C SER A 139 12.42 8.30 -6.57
N PHE A 140 12.60 8.33 -7.89
CA PHE A 140 13.81 8.86 -8.50
C PHE A 140 14.06 10.35 -8.13
N SER A 141 12.99 11.10 -7.87
CA SER A 141 13.06 12.48 -7.39
C SER A 141 13.70 12.64 -6.00
N ALA A 142 13.89 11.55 -5.25
CA ALA A 142 14.70 11.57 -4.03
C ALA A 142 16.20 11.76 -4.30
N PHE A 143 16.66 11.46 -5.51
CA PHE A 143 18.07 11.54 -5.92
C PHE A 143 18.33 12.64 -6.96
N SER A 144 17.31 13.03 -7.70
CA SER A 144 17.43 14.07 -8.75
C SER A 144 16.22 14.99 -8.70
N PRO A 145 16.41 16.31 -8.51
CA PRO A 145 15.29 17.25 -8.50
C PRO A 145 14.59 17.25 -9.85
N LEU A 146 13.26 17.29 -9.81
CA LEU A 146 12.41 17.46 -10.99
C LEU A 146 12.05 18.94 -11.15
N PRO A 147 11.95 19.47 -12.39
CA PRO A 147 11.49 20.82 -12.63
C PRO A 147 10.05 21.05 -12.15
N GLY A 148 9.78 22.20 -11.53
CA GLY A 148 8.43 22.62 -11.12
C GLY A 148 8.26 22.89 -9.64
#